data_2e768b6c1d6e24c349f3eb8186d5a85b
#
_entry.id   2e768b6c1d6e24c349f3eb8186d5a85b
#
_cell.length_a   1.000
_cell.length_b   1.000
_cell.length_c   1.000
_cell.angle_alpha   90.00
_cell.angle_beta   90.00
_cell.angle_gamma   90.00
#
_symmetry.space_group_name_H-M   'P 1'
#
loop_
_entity.id
_entity.type
_entity.pdbx_description
1 polymer ?
#
loop_
_entity_poly.entity_id
_entity_poly.type
_entity_poly.pdbx_seq_one_letter_code
_entity_poly.pdbx_strand_id
1 'polypeptide(L)'
;MFLYTENPLKFVFSKEFNDDRPKSGRYGILGVPFDSTTTYLPGARFGPNAIREASYNLEKYHLNLDKEPSEPFYDLGNLQVVHGNFQKTSRHLESTIQEIKELELNPITLGGDHSISYSVLKALGVQDVTVLHFDAHMDLRDTYQSDKYSHATVMRRIYDLNPDEIIQVGIRSGTKDEVEFARDAGVKYLTSSWVKENLKDVEKLISSIKGLIYVTLDIDVLDPAYAPSVGTPCTGGLDPLELQRLIHSLQGQDVLGFDLVEVSSQCVGDITSVNAAQAVYDYICL
;
A
#
# COMPACT_ATOMS: atom_id res chain seq x y z
N MET A 1 20.68 -12.83 -2.18
CA MET A 1 20.00 -12.57 -0.87
C MET A 1 19.93 -11.07 -0.70
N PHE A 2 18.76 -10.53 -0.42
CA PHE A 2 18.61 -9.08 -0.21
C PHE A 2 19.27 -8.65 1.10
N LEU A 3 19.92 -7.49 1.10
CA LEU A 3 20.78 -7.05 2.20
C LEU A 3 20.06 -6.91 3.56
N TYR A 4 18.79 -6.52 3.54
CA TYR A 4 18.01 -6.21 4.76
C TYR A 4 16.71 -7.02 4.86
N THR A 5 16.65 -8.25 4.31
CA THR A 5 15.45 -9.09 4.39
C THR A 5 15.65 -10.32 5.27
N GLU A 6 14.59 -10.71 5.95
CA GLU A 6 14.40 -11.99 6.60
C GLU A 6 13.28 -12.75 5.86
N ASN A 7 13.27 -14.06 5.92
CA ASN A 7 12.30 -14.87 5.17
C ASN A 7 11.47 -15.78 6.09
N PRO A 8 10.48 -15.24 6.82
CA PRO A 8 9.69 -16.02 7.76
C PRO A 8 8.55 -16.81 7.10
N LEU A 9 7.69 -16.14 6.34
CA LEU A 9 6.54 -16.69 5.64
C LEU A 9 6.55 -16.20 4.20
N LYS A 10 5.79 -16.83 3.32
CA LYS A 10 5.66 -16.41 1.92
C LYS A 10 4.21 -16.19 1.56
N PHE A 11 3.94 -15.23 0.72
CA PHE A 11 2.64 -15.04 0.11
C PHE A 11 2.33 -16.25 -0.78
N VAL A 12 1.10 -16.75 -0.70
CA VAL A 12 0.68 -17.97 -1.42
C VAL A 12 0.93 -17.83 -2.93
N PHE A 13 1.29 -18.93 -3.58
CA PHE A 13 1.61 -19.03 -5.01
C PHE A 13 2.86 -18.26 -5.46
N SER A 14 3.54 -17.53 -4.57
CA SER A 14 4.83 -16.93 -4.90
C SER A 14 5.88 -17.99 -5.19
N LYS A 15 6.78 -17.71 -6.12
CA LYS A 15 7.93 -18.58 -6.41
C LYS A 15 9.05 -18.29 -5.42
N GLU A 16 9.90 -19.31 -5.23
CA GLU A 16 11.15 -19.11 -4.51
C GLU A 16 12.09 -18.23 -5.33
N PHE A 17 12.65 -17.23 -4.64
CA PHE A 17 13.68 -16.39 -5.21
C PHE A 17 15.03 -17.11 -4.99
N ASN A 18 15.62 -17.63 -6.09
CA ASN A 18 16.98 -18.14 -6.09
C ASN A 18 17.94 -17.03 -6.49
N ASP A 19 19.21 -17.06 -6.04
CA ASP A 19 20.23 -16.01 -6.27
C ASP A 19 20.55 -15.75 -7.76
N ASP A 20 20.05 -16.56 -8.67
CA ASP A 20 20.06 -16.28 -10.10
C ASP A 20 18.97 -15.25 -10.44
N ARG A 21 19.29 -14.26 -11.28
CA ARG A 21 18.30 -13.28 -11.76
C ARG A 21 17.05 -13.99 -12.22
N PRO A 22 15.84 -13.54 -11.79
CA PRO A 22 14.62 -14.18 -12.24
C PRO A 22 14.56 -14.11 -13.78
N LYS A 23 14.40 -15.27 -14.41
CA LYS A 23 14.32 -15.36 -15.89
C LYS A 23 13.03 -14.75 -16.43
N SER A 24 12.02 -14.61 -15.57
CA SER A 24 10.73 -13.96 -15.81
C SER A 24 10.10 -13.67 -14.45
N GLY A 25 9.36 -12.59 -14.37
CA GLY A 25 8.58 -12.23 -13.17
C GLY A 25 8.17 -10.76 -13.25
N ARG A 26 7.00 -10.45 -12.71
CA ARG A 26 6.46 -9.10 -12.72
C ARG A 26 6.63 -8.40 -11.37
N TYR A 27 6.48 -9.14 -10.26
CA TYR A 27 6.41 -8.54 -8.93
C TYR A 27 7.38 -9.15 -7.93
N GLY A 28 7.91 -8.29 -7.04
CA GLY A 28 8.65 -8.67 -5.84
C GLY A 28 7.92 -8.19 -4.59
N ILE A 29 7.42 -9.12 -3.75
CA ILE A 29 6.72 -8.81 -2.50
C ILE A 29 7.75 -8.62 -1.39
N LEU A 30 7.73 -7.45 -0.73
CA LEU A 30 8.59 -7.11 0.40
C LEU A 30 7.76 -6.74 1.62
N GLY A 31 7.95 -7.41 2.74
CA GLY A 31 7.36 -6.99 4.01
C GLY A 31 8.19 -5.91 4.71
N VAL A 32 7.53 -4.90 5.29
CA VAL A 32 8.18 -3.83 6.05
C VAL A 32 7.53 -3.70 7.44
N PRO A 33 7.96 -4.50 8.43
CA PRO A 33 7.32 -4.59 9.75
C PRO A 33 7.71 -3.40 10.66
N PHE A 34 7.44 -2.17 10.23
CA PHE A 34 7.71 -0.94 10.94
C PHE A 34 6.40 -0.26 11.39
N ASP A 35 6.24 0.04 12.68
CA ASP A 35 5.06 0.72 13.23
C ASP A 35 5.41 1.70 14.36
N SER A 36 6.60 2.30 14.25
CA SER A 36 7.11 3.15 15.32
C SER A 36 6.48 4.55 15.35
N THR A 37 5.62 4.88 14.39
CA THR A 37 4.92 6.17 14.35
C THR A 37 3.45 6.06 14.75
N THR A 38 2.94 4.86 14.96
CA THR A 38 1.55 4.60 15.38
C THR A 38 1.24 5.25 16.73
N THR A 39 0.08 5.90 16.83
CA THR A 39 -0.27 6.71 18.01
C THR A 39 -1.49 6.22 18.79
N TYR A 40 -2.37 5.38 18.20
CA TYR A 40 -3.58 4.89 18.87
C TYR A 40 -3.53 3.37 19.10
N LEU A 41 -3.66 2.53 18.08
CA LEU A 41 -3.58 1.08 18.21
C LEU A 41 -2.32 0.55 17.51
N PRO A 42 -1.24 0.20 18.26
CA PRO A 42 -0.05 -0.36 17.65
C PRO A 42 -0.28 -1.80 17.18
N GLY A 43 0.54 -2.25 16.24
CA GLY A 43 0.48 -3.65 15.77
C GLY A 43 0.71 -3.80 14.27
N ALA A 44 0.81 -2.72 13.51
CA ALA A 44 1.04 -2.78 12.07
C ALA A 44 2.35 -3.52 11.70
N ARG A 45 3.33 -3.60 12.62
CA ARG A 45 4.53 -4.45 12.46
C ARG A 45 4.23 -5.93 12.23
N PHE A 46 3.07 -6.41 12.61
CA PHE A 46 2.66 -7.81 12.40
C PHE A 46 1.93 -7.99 11.05
N GLY A 47 1.50 -6.90 10.42
CA GLY A 47 0.75 -6.87 9.17
C GLY A 47 1.36 -7.70 8.04
N PRO A 48 2.66 -7.55 7.70
CA PRO A 48 3.26 -8.32 6.61
C PRO A 48 3.13 -9.83 6.76
N ASN A 49 3.29 -10.35 7.97
CA ASN A 49 3.16 -11.78 8.24
C ASN A 49 1.69 -12.22 8.31
N ALA A 50 0.82 -11.40 8.89
CA ALA A 50 -0.62 -11.68 8.95
C ALA A 50 -1.25 -11.74 7.54
N ILE A 51 -0.85 -10.85 6.63
CA ILE A 51 -1.27 -10.87 5.23
C ILE A 51 -0.81 -12.14 4.52
N ARG A 52 0.47 -12.55 4.71
CA ARG A 52 0.99 -13.79 4.13
C ARG A 52 0.25 -15.02 4.65
N GLU A 53 0.00 -15.08 5.95
CA GLU A 53 -0.75 -16.18 6.55
C GLU A 53 -2.18 -16.24 6.03
N ALA A 54 -2.87 -15.11 5.97
CA ALA A 54 -4.22 -15.03 5.40
C ALA A 54 -4.26 -15.42 3.93
N SER A 55 -3.19 -15.18 3.17
CA SER A 55 -3.10 -15.53 1.75
C SER A 55 -3.21 -17.02 1.48
N TYR A 56 -2.85 -17.90 2.44
CA TYR A 56 -2.99 -19.36 2.29
C TYR A 56 -4.44 -19.84 2.15
N ASN A 57 -5.42 -18.97 2.44
CA ASN A 57 -6.83 -19.28 2.24
C ASN A 57 -7.34 -18.88 0.83
N LEU A 58 -6.49 -18.32 -0.02
CA LEU A 58 -6.87 -17.90 -1.38
C LEU A 58 -6.80 -19.06 -2.36
N GLU A 59 -7.73 -19.06 -3.31
CA GLU A 59 -7.66 -19.95 -4.47
C GLU A 59 -6.86 -19.29 -5.60
N LYS A 60 -6.14 -20.11 -6.38
CA LYS A 60 -5.26 -19.58 -7.43
C LYS A 60 -6.03 -18.96 -8.60
N TYR A 61 -7.22 -19.49 -8.89
CA TYR A 61 -8.07 -18.98 -9.95
C TYR A 61 -8.96 -17.84 -9.48
N HIS A 62 -8.76 -16.66 -10.05
CA HIS A 62 -9.53 -15.47 -9.70
C HIS A 62 -10.85 -15.42 -10.48
N LEU A 63 -11.98 -15.75 -9.83
CA LEU A 63 -13.29 -15.90 -10.47
C LEU A 63 -13.77 -14.62 -11.19
N ASN A 64 -13.63 -13.44 -10.56
CA ASN A 64 -14.11 -12.19 -11.13
C ASN A 64 -13.26 -11.70 -12.33
N LEU A 65 -11.99 -12.08 -12.40
CA LEU A 65 -11.10 -11.75 -13.51
C LEU A 65 -10.99 -12.88 -14.53
N ASP A 66 -11.56 -14.07 -14.24
CA ASP A 66 -11.56 -15.27 -15.09
C ASP A 66 -10.13 -15.70 -15.48
N LYS A 67 -9.18 -15.65 -14.55
CA LYS A 67 -7.76 -15.99 -14.80
C LYS A 67 -6.96 -16.37 -13.55
N GLU A 68 -5.79 -16.94 -13.76
CA GLU A 68 -4.72 -17.03 -12.77
C GLU A 68 -3.70 -15.90 -13.01
N PRO A 69 -2.77 -15.62 -12.05
CA PRO A 69 -1.67 -14.70 -12.31
C PRO A 69 -0.92 -15.05 -13.60
N SER A 70 -0.83 -14.10 -14.51
CA SER A 70 -0.22 -14.31 -15.83
C SER A 70 1.28 -14.47 -15.79
N GLU A 71 1.92 -13.81 -14.81
CA GLU A 71 3.37 -13.77 -14.63
C GLU A 71 3.77 -14.30 -13.25
N PRO A 72 4.96 -14.90 -13.13
CA PRO A 72 5.50 -15.25 -11.83
C PRO A 72 5.72 -14.03 -10.95
N PHE A 73 5.56 -14.21 -9.64
CA PHE A 73 5.92 -13.22 -8.63
C PHE A 73 6.71 -13.90 -7.49
N TYR A 74 7.50 -13.12 -6.78
CA TYR A 74 8.43 -13.59 -5.77
C TYR A 74 8.15 -12.94 -4.43
N ASP A 75 8.19 -13.69 -3.35
CA ASP A 75 8.18 -13.14 -1.99
C ASP A 75 9.62 -13.08 -1.46
N LEU A 76 10.09 -11.88 -1.23
CA LEU A 76 11.46 -11.54 -0.89
C LEU A 76 11.69 -11.49 0.64
N GLY A 77 10.66 -11.79 1.44
CA GLY A 77 10.73 -11.78 2.89
C GLY A 77 10.50 -10.39 3.50
N ASN A 78 10.98 -10.19 4.73
CA ASN A 78 10.82 -8.94 5.46
C ASN A 78 12.12 -8.13 5.52
N LEU A 79 11.96 -6.81 5.39
CA LEU A 79 13.02 -5.85 5.66
C LEU A 79 13.45 -5.91 7.13
N GLN A 80 14.74 -5.82 7.38
CA GLN A 80 15.27 -5.58 8.73
C GLN A 80 15.08 -4.11 9.09
N VAL A 81 14.03 -3.84 9.86
CA VAL A 81 13.70 -2.48 10.32
C VAL A 81 14.48 -2.12 11.60
N VAL A 82 14.66 -0.82 11.83
CA VAL A 82 15.23 -0.29 13.07
C VAL A 82 14.11 0.37 13.87
N HIS A 83 13.54 -0.38 14.80
CA HIS A 83 12.43 0.12 15.64
C HIS A 83 12.80 1.45 16.33
N GLY A 84 11.85 2.40 16.32
CA GLY A 84 12.06 3.74 16.87
C GLY A 84 12.95 4.65 16.03
N ASN A 85 13.37 4.22 14.82
CA ASN A 85 14.23 5.05 13.98
C ASN A 85 13.82 4.97 12.51
N PHE A 86 12.93 5.89 12.11
CA PHE A 86 12.44 5.98 10.75
C PHE A 86 13.59 6.19 9.74
N GLN A 87 14.51 7.11 9.99
CA GLN A 87 15.57 7.47 9.05
C GLN A 87 16.50 6.29 8.71
N LYS A 88 16.80 5.42 9.70
CA LYS A 88 17.60 4.22 9.43
C LYS A 88 16.78 3.18 8.67
N THR A 89 15.54 2.95 9.08
CA THR A 89 14.62 2.03 8.37
C THR A 89 14.40 2.51 6.93
N SER A 90 14.18 3.81 6.71
CA SER A 90 14.03 4.43 5.38
C SER A 90 15.22 4.11 4.47
N ARG A 91 16.47 4.25 4.97
CA ARG A 91 17.67 3.92 4.17
C ARG A 91 17.74 2.45 3.77
N HIS A 92 17.40 1.53 4.70
CA HIS A 92 17.34 0.11 4.39
C HIS A 92 16.28 -0.17 3.32
N LEU A 93 15.10 0.45 3.48
CA LEU A 93 14.00 0.30 2.53
C LEU A 93 14.35 0.87 1.16
N GLU A 94 14.88 2.09 1.10
CA GLU A 94 15.32 2.71 -0.15
C GLU A 94 16.34 1.84 -0.89
N SER A 95 17.33 1.29 -0.19
CA SER A 95 18.33 0.38 -0.77
C SER A 95 17.69 -0.89 -1.31
N THR A 96 16.81 -1.53 -0.53
CA THR A 96 16.16 -2.79 -0.95
C THR A 96 15.21 -2.58 -2.14
N ILE A 97 14.48 -1.45 -2.20
CA ILE A 97 13.63 -1.12 -3.35
C ILE A 97 14.48 -0.91 -4.62
N GLN A 98 15.66 -0.30 -4.49
CA GLN A 98 16.59 -0.18 -5.63
C GLN A 98 17.08 -1.57 -6.11
N GLU A 99 17.41 -2.49 -5.18
CA GLU A 99 17.78 -3.86 -5.53
C GLU A 99 16.63 -4.59 -6.26
N ILE A 100 15.37 -4.43 -5.82
CA ILE A 100 14.18 -4.99 -6.49
C ILE A 100 14.06 -4.42 -7.91
N LYS A 101 14.27 -3.13 -8.07
CA LYS A 101 14.21 -2.44 -9.37
C LYS A 101 15.33 -2.92 -10.32
N GLU A 102 16.55 -3.16 -9.81
CA GLU A 102 17.66 -3.72 -10.59
C GLU A 102 17.39 -5.17 -11.08
N LEU A 103 16.48 -5.87 -10.41
CA LEU A 103 15.97 -7.18 -10.83
C LEU A 103 14.84 -7.09 -11.86
N GLU A 104 14.46 -5.89 -12.27
CA GLU A 104 13.34 -5.62 -13.18
C GLU A 104 11.98 -6.11 -12.62
N LEU A 105 11.82 -6.09 -11.29
CA LEU A 105 10.58 -6.43 -10.60
C LEU A 105 9.88 -5.16 -10.11
N ASN A 106 8.56 -5.11 -10.24
CA ASN A 106 7.73 -4.07 -9.63
C ASN A 106 7.51 -4.42 -8.16
N PRO A 107 7.82 -3.54 -7.19
CA PRO A 107 7.65 -3.84 -5.79
C PRO A 107 6.17 -3.85 -5.38
N ILE A 108 5.80 -4.88 -4.63
CA ILE A 108 4.60 -4.92 -3.80
C ILE A 108 5.07 -4.90 -2.36
N THR A 109 4.78 -3.81 -1.64
CA THR A 109 5.24 -3.65 -0.25
C THR A 109 4.10 -3.93 0.71
N LEU A 110 4.28 -4.92 1.59
CA LEU A 110 3.37 -5.20 2.69
C LEU A 110 3.84 -4.41 3.91
N GLY A 111 3.16 -3.32 4.25
CA GLY A 111 3.54 -2.44 5.34
C GLY A 111 3.20 -3.01 6.72
N GLY A 112 3.72 -2.43 7.60
CA GLY A 112 3.78 -1.57 8.73
C GLY A 112 2.86 -0.34 8.68
N ASP A 113 3.26 0.66 9.43
CA ASP A 113 2.55 1.93 9.42
C ASP A 113 2.76 2.67 8.08
N HIS A 114 1.86 3.60 7.77
CA HIS A 114 1.83 4.28 6.47
C HIS A 114 3.08 5.11 6.15
N SER A 115 3.90 5.47 7.14
CA SER A 115 5.12 6.28 6.93
C SER A 115 6.10 5.66 5.94
N ILE A 116 6.05 4.32 5.73
CA ILE A 116 6.98 3.60 4.86
C ILE A 116 6.83 3.96 3.37
N SER A 117 5.61 4.32 2.93
CA SER A 117 5.29 4.60 1.53
C SER A 117 6.11 5.75 0.95
N TYR A 118 6.46 6.75 1.78
CA TYR A 118 7.39 7.81 1.39
C TYR A 118 8.74 7.25 0.91
N SER A 119 9.31 6.30 1.64
CA SER A 119 10.63 5.74 1.33
C SER A 119 10.59 4.86 0.09
N VAL A 120 9.49 4.12 -0.12
CA VAL A 120 9.28 3.30 -1.32
C VAL A 120 9.22 4.20 -2.55
N LEU A 121 8.33 5.20 -2.54
CA LEU A 121 8.16 6.10 -3.68
C LEU A 121 9.42 6.93 -3.96
N LYS A 122 10.11 7.40 -2.92
CA LYS A 122 11.37 8.11 -3.07
C LYS A 122 12.44 7.27 -3.78
N ALA A 123 12.52 5.97 -3.49
CA ALA A 123 13.45 5.05 -4.15
C ALA A 123 13.05 4.74 -5.59
N LEU A 124 11.76 4.64 -5.88
CA LEU A 124 11.25 4.40 -7.23
C LEU A 124 11.44 5.62 -8.15
N GLY A 125 11.34 6.83 -7.59
CA GLY A 125 11.33 8.10 -8.29
C GLY A 125 9.89 8.58 -8.52
N VAL A 126 9.73 9.89 -8.75
CA VAL A 126 8.41 10.55 -8.81
C VAL A 126 8.13 11.23 -10.15
N GLN A 127 9.06 11.15 -11.12
CA GLN A 127 8.89 11.77 -12.43
C GLN A 127 7.75 11.09 -13.21
N ASP A 128 6.83 11.89 -13.74
CA ASP A 128 5.65 11.42 -14.48
C ASP A 128 4.76 10.45 -13.69
N VAL A 129 4.74 10.58 -12.34
CA VAL A 129 4.00 9.67 -11.44
C VAL A 129 2.77 10.35 -10.87
N THR A 130 1.61 9.71 -11.06
CA THR A 130 0.40 9.96 -10.28
C THR A 130 0.38 9.06 -9.05
N VAL A 131 0.24 9.64 -7.86
CA VAL A 131 0.06 8.89 -6.62
C VAL A 131 -1.42 8.67 -6.39
N LEU A 132 -1.84 7.41 -6.42
CA LEU A 132 -3.21 6.99 -6.10
C LEU A 132 -3.25 6.45 -4.67
N HIS A 133 -3.86 7.20 -3.77
CA HIS A 133 -3.89 6.94 -2.35
C HIS A 133 -5.29 6.53 -1.90
N PHE A 134 -5.45 5.31 -1.42
CA PHE A 134 -6.67 4.79 -0.80
C PHE A 134 -6.54 4.84 0.71
N ASP A 135 -7.42 5.57 1.40
CA ASP A 135 -7.28 5.82 2.84
C ASP A 135 -8.57 6.42 3.43
N ALA A 136 -8.76 6.25 4.72
CA ALA A 136 -9.71 7.04 5.50
C ALA A 136 -9.20 8.47 5.79
N HIS A 137 -7.89 8.63 5.88
CA HIS A 137 -7.18 9.82 6.37
C HIS A 137 -6.51 10.60 5.23
N MET A 138 -6.33 11.90 5.43
CA MET A 138 -5.62 12.74 4.45
C MET A 138 -4.10 12.60 4.52
N ASP A 139 -3.55 12.39 5.71
CA ASP A 139 -2.11 12.25 6.00
C ASP A 139 -1.23 13.40 5.47
N LEU A 140 -1.84 14.60 5.37
CA LEU A 140 -1.22 15.81 4.83
C LEU A 140 -0.68 16.77 5.90
N ARG A 141 -0.62 16.34 7.16
CA ARG A 141 -0.05 17.17 8.24
C ARG A 141 1.43 17.48 7.96
N ASP A 142 1.87 18.68 8.26
CA ASP A 142 3.30 19.01 8.13
C ASP A 142 4.15 18.31 9.19
N THR A 143 3.63 18.25 10.40
CA THR A 143 4.23 17.50 11.52
C THR A 143 3.13 16.84 12.35
N TYR A 144 3.46 15.71 12.95
CA TYR A 144 2.59 15.05 13.92
C TYR A 144 3.41 14.61 15.13
N GLN A 145 2.97 14.99 16.35
CA GLN A 145 3.74 14.80 17.59
C GLN A 145 5.19 15.30 17.47
N SER A 146 5.38 16.45 16.80
CA SER A 146 6.68 17.08 16.54
C SER A 146 7.60 16.28 15.60
N ASP A 147 7.12 15.23 14.96
CA ASP A 147 7.86 14.49 13.92
C ASP A 147 7.32 14.84 12.51
N LYS A 148 8.25 14.96 11.57
CA LYS A 148 7.94 15.15 10.15
C LYS A 148 7.67 13.83 9.41
N TYR A 149 8.16 12.72 9.95
CA TYR A 149 8.07 11.40 9.33
C TYR A 149 7.19 10.47 10.17
N SER A 150 5.91 10.57 9.97
CA SER A 150 4.86 9.81 10.67
C SER A 150 3.82 9.31 9.66
N HIS A 151 3.04 8.30 10.04
CA HIS A 151 1.87 7.88 9.27
C HIS A 151 0.98 9.07 8.89
N ALA A 152 0.67 9.98 9.81
CA ALA A 152 -0.20 11.15 9.58
C ALA A 152 0.43 12.29 8.75
N THR A 153 1.67 12.12 8.28
CA THR A 153 2.40 13.11 7.49
C THR A 153 2.91 12.57 6.16
N VAL A 154 2.65 11.28 5.88
CA VAL A 154 3.24 10.58 4.74
C VAL A 154 2.89 11.24 3.41
N MET A 155 1.63 11.61 3.21
CA MET A 155 1.20 12.25 1.96
C MET A 155 1.76 13.66 1.81
N ARG A 156 2.00 14.37 2.90
CA ARG A 156 2.74 15.63 2.87
C ARG A 156 4.20 15.43 2.45
N ARG A 157 4.85 14.40 2.95
CA ARG A 157 6.24 14.07 2.54
C ARG A 157 6.31 13.58 1.10
N ILE A 158 5.31 12.83 0.64
CA ILE A 158 5.18 12.44 -0.77
C ILE A 158 4.97 13.68 -1.65
N TYR A 159 4.11 14.62 -1.26
CA TYR A 159 3.94 15.88 -1.97
C TYR A 159 5.28 16.66 -2.10
N ASP A 160 6.09 16.68 -1.04
CA ASP A 160 7.40 17.35 -1.06
C ASP A 160 8.41 16.69 -2.04
N LEU A 161 8.17 15.46 -2.50
CA LEU A 161 8.94 14.82 -3.57
C LEU A 161 8.56 15.34 -4.97
N ASN A 162 7.46 16.07 -5.09
CA ASN A 162 6.94 16.68 -6.31
C ASN A 162 6.49 15.66 -7.39
N PRO A 163 5.58 14.71 -7.07
CA PRO A 163 4.92 13.90 -8.10
C PRO A 163 4.02 14.77 -8.98
N ASP A 164 3.62 14.25 -10.15
CA ASP A 164 2.75 14.98 -11.08
C ASP A 164 1.36 15.26 -10.52
N GLU A 165 0.79 14.28 -9.83
CA GLU A 165 -0.52 14.38 -9.24
C GLU A 165 -0.64 13.51 -7.99
N ILE A 166 -1.49 13.92 -7.05
CA ILE A 166 -1.94 13.10 -5.90
C ILE A 166 -3.46 13.04 -5.94
N ILE A 167 -4.00 11.82 -5.98
CA ILE A 167 -5.44 11.53 -5.94
C ILE A 167 -5.72 10.64 -4.72
N GLN A 168 -6.48 11.17 -3.77
CA GLN A 168 -6.87 10.46 -2.55
C GLN A 168 -8.32 9.96 -2.67
N VAL A 169 -8.56 8.69 -2.33
CA VAL A 169 -9.86 8.01 -2.49
C VAL A 169 -10.30 7.39 -1.17
N GLY A 170 -11.51 7.69 -0.72
CA GLY A 170 -12.09 7.13 0.50
C GLY A 170 -12.00 8.04 1.73
N ILE A 171 -11.51 9.26 1.55
CA ILE A 171 -11.20 10.19 2.64
C ILE A 171 -12.45 10.55 3.46
N ARG A 172 -12.33 10.45 4.78
CA ARG A 172 -13.41 10.81 5.73
C ARG A 172 -12.90 11.34 7.07
N SER A 173 -11.58 11.44 7.22
CA SER A 173 -10.90 12.01 8.38
C SER A 173 -9.77 12.93 7.95
N GLY A 174 -9.73 14.13 8.50
CA GLY A 174 -8.69 15.13 8.24
C GLY A 174 -8.94 16.39 9.06
N THR A 175 -7.91 17.21 9.22
CA THR A 175 -8.01 18.50 9.88
C THR A 175 -8.36 19.61 8.87
N LYS A 176 -8.80 20.76 9.38
CA LYS A 176 -9.03 21.94 8.55
C LYS A 176 -7.77 22.36 7.79
N ASP A 177 -6.61 22.31 8.46
CA ASP A 177 -5.33 22.70 7.88
C ASP A 177 -4.93 21.78 6.73
N GLU A 178 -5.21 20.46 6.83
CA GLU A 178 -4.98 19.50 5.75
C GLU A 178 -5.88 19.77 4.54
N VAL A 179 -7.15 20.11 4.77
CA VAL A 179 -8.08 20.48 3.69
C VAL A 179 -7.66 21.78 3.00
N GLU A 180 -7.22 22.77 3.75
CA GLU A 180 -6.69 24.04 3.21
C GLU A 180 -5.42 23.77 2.40
N PHE A 181 -4.50 22.98 2.94
CA PHE A 181 -3.29 22.58 2.22
C PHE A 181 -3.61 21.82 0.92
N ALA A 182 -4.50 20.82 0.97
CA ALA A 182 -4.88 20.06 -0.23
C ALA A 182 -5.40 20.96 -1.34
N ARG A 183 -6.23 21.96 -1.00
CA ARG A 183 -6.76 22.94 -1.94
C ARG A 183 -5.65 23.78 -2.57
N ASP A 184 -4.76 24.32 -1.74
CA ASP A 184 -3.69 25.24 -2.17
C ASP A 184 -2.61 24.50 -2.99
N ALA A 185 -2.38 23.25 -2.64
CA ALA A 185 -1.39 22.37 -3.28
C ALA A 185 -1.93 21.61 -4.51
N GLY A 186 -3.23 21.69 -4.79
CA GLY A 186 -3.84 20.96 -5.90
C GLY A 186 -3.99 19.45 -5.68
N VAL A 187 -3.90 18.97 -4.44
CA VAL A 187 -4.17 17.57 -4.09
C VAL A 187 -5.66 17.30 -4.26
N LYS A 188 -5.99 16.32 -5.10
CA LYS A 188 -7.38 15.89 -5.28
C LYS A 188 -7.76 14.88 -4.20
N TYR A 189 -8.91 15.03 -3.57
CA TYR A 189 -9.44 14.01 -2.66
C TYR A 189 -10.92 13.77 -2.90
N LEU A 190 -11.30 12.50 -2.84
CA LEU A 190 -12.66 12.00 -2.99
C LEU A 190 -13.11 11.44 -1.63
N THR A 191 -14.18 12.01 -1.09
CA THR A 191 -14.70 11.52 0.20
C THR A 191 -15.32 10.14 0.04
N SER A 192 -15.28 9.32 1.09
CA SER A 192 -15.87 7.99 1.10
C SER A 192 -17.34 8.00 0.65
N SER A 193 -18.14 8.94 1.16
CA SER A 193 -19.55 9.06 0.76
C SER A 193 -19.71 9.36 -0.73
N TRP A 194 -18.91 10.25 -1.27
CA TRP A 194 -18.95 10.57 -2.71
C TRP A 194 -18.53 9.37 -3.55
N VAL A 195 -17.48 8.66 -3.16
CA VAL A 195 -17.00 7.43 -3.85
C VAL A 195 -18.11 6.39 -3.92
N LYS A 196 -18.80 6.12 -2.80
CA LYS A 196 -19.89 5.13 -2.73
C LYS A 196 -21.06 5.48 -3.66
N GLU A 197 -21.42 6.76 -3.76
CA GLU A 197 -22.48 7.23 -4.64
C GLU A 197 -22.08 7.26 -6.12
N ASN A 198 -20.76 7.44 -6.42
CA ASN A 198 -20.24 7.65 -7.77
C ASN A 198 -19.14 6.64 -8.16
N LEU A 199 -19.23 5.40 -7.69
CA LEU A 199 -18.18 4.39 -7.86
C LEU A 199 -17.73 4.21 -9.32
N LYS A 200 -18.67 4.21 -10.27
CA LYS A 200 -18.35 4.12 -11.71
C LYS A 200 -17.55 5.30 -12.25
N ASP A 201 -17.71 6.47 -11.69
CA ASP A 201 -16.95 7.64 -12.12
C ASP A 201 -15.53 7.60 -11.55
N VAL A 202 -15.36 7.04 -10.34
CA VAL A 202 -14.04 6.77 -9.76
C VAL A 202 -13.31 5.70 -10.56
N GLU A 203 -13.98 4.61 -10.94
CA GLU A 203 -13.43 3.57 -11.83
C GLU A 203 -12.91 4.18 -13.15
N LYS A 204 -13.71 5.05 -13.79
CA LYS A 204 -13.29 5.75 -15.02
C LYS A 204 -12.13 6.71 -14.77
N LEU A 205 -12.13 7.41 -13.64
CA LEU A 205 -11.02 8.29 -13.27
C LEU A 205 -9.73 7.49 -13.18
N ILE A 206 -9.71 6.37 -12.43
CA ILE A 206 -8.55 5.51 -12.28
C ILE A 206 -8.10 4.94 -13.64
N SER A 207 -9.03 4.41 -14.43
CA SER A 207 -8.72 3.84 -15.76
C SER A 207 -8.22 4.89 -16.77
N SER A 208 -8.44 6.19 -16.51
CA SER A 208 -8.03 7.28 -17.38
C SER A 208 -6.71 7.94 -16.99
N ILE A 209 -6.10 7.56 -15.86
CA ILE A 209 -4.80 8.08 -15.44
C ILE A 209 -3.78 7.76 -16.52
N LYS A 210 -2.96 8.74 -16.84
CA LYS A 210 -1.88 8.59 -17.83
C LYS A 210 -0.53 8.64 -17.15
N GLY A 211 0.45 7.95 -17.74
CA GLY A 211 1.80 7.85 -17.19
C GLY A 211 1.89 6.79 -16.09
N LEU A 212 2.88 6.91 -15.25
CA LEU A 212 3.14 5.95 -14.18
C LEU A 212 2.21 6.18 -12.99
N ILE A 213 1.76 5.11 -12.36
CA ILE A 213 0.95 5.17 -11.14
C ILE A 213 1.71 4.53 -9.98
N TYR A 214 1.79 5.21 -8.87
CA TYR A 214 2.14 4.60 -7.59
C TYR A 214 0.88 4.45 -6.75
N VAL A 215 0.58 3.23 -6.35
CA VAL A 215 -0.61 2.93 -5.52
C VAL A 215 -0.17 2.73 -4.09
N THR A 216 -0.73 3.52 -3.17
CA THR A 216 -0.59 3.29 -1.73
C THR A 216 -1.98 3.07 -1.13
N LEU A 217 -2.16 1.91 -0.52
CA LEU A 217 -3.44 1.45 0.01
C LEU A 217 -3.33 1.25 1.51
N ASP A 218 -3.89 2.20 2.27
CA ASP A 218 -4.21 1.97 3.67
C ASP A 218 -5.46 1.10 3.75
N ILE A 219 -5.37 -0.02 4.46
CA ILE A 219 -6.50 -0.95 4.57
C ILE A 219 -7.68 -0.34 5.34
N ASP A 220 -7.46 0.74 6.07
CA ASP A 220 -8.52 1.45 6.78
C ASP A 220 -9.43 2.28 5.85
N VAL A 221 -9.13 2.35 4.54
CA VAL A 221 -10.10 2.80 3.53
C VAL A 221 -11.40 2.02 3.61
N LEU A 222 -11.32 0.74 3.98
CA LEU A 222 -12.47 -0.09 4.31
C LEU A 222 -13.16 0.39 5.59
N ASP A 223 -14.46 0.16 5.68
CA ASP A 223 -15.20 0.37 6.91
C ASP A 223 -14.70 -0.58 8.02
N PRO A 224 -14.64 -0.15 9.29
CA PRO A 224 -14.26 -1.01 10.42
C PRO A 224 -15.08 -2.29 10.57
N ALA A 225 -16.26 -2.39 9.94
CA ALA A 225 -17.01 -3.64 9.83
C ALA A 225 -16.26 -4.71 9.01
N TYR A 226 -15.37 -4.31 8.11
CA TYR A 226 -14.57 -5.18 7.23
C TYR A 226 -13.08 -5.14 7.55
N ALA A 227 -12.59 -4.06 8.14
CA ALA A 227 -11.20 -3.90 8.56
C ALA A 227 -11.11 -3.37 10.01
N PRO A 228 -11.49 -4.19 11.02
CA PRO A 228 -11.44 -3.76 12.41
C PRO A 228 -10.03 -3.67 12.99
N SER A 229 -9.07 -4.42 12.43
CA SER A 229 -7.70 -4.50 12.95
C SER A 229 -6.77 -3.53 12.23
N VAL A 230 -6.96 -2.24 12.51
CA VAL A 230 -6.16 -1.12 11.97
C VAL A 230 -5.73 -0.18 13.09
N GLY A 231 -4.73 0.67 12.82
CA GLY A 231 -4.20 1.62 13.79
C GLY A 231 -5.22 2.68 14.21
N THR A 232 -5.97 3.24 13.26
CA THR A 232 -6.88 4.38 13.44
C THR A 232 -8.21 4.17 12.73
N PRO A 233 -9.09 3.28 13.24
CA PRO A 233 -10.34 2.94 12.56
C PRO A 233 -11.28 4.14 12.46
N CYS A 234 -11.84 4.38 11.28
CA CYS A 234 -12.80 5.44 11.00
C CYS A 234 -14.03 4.87 10.29
N THR A 235 -15.25 5.13 10.80
CA THR A 235 -16.51 4.59 10.26
C THR A 235 -16.94 5.28 8.95
N GLY A 236 -17.79 4.59 8.15
CA GLY A 236 -18.29 5.10 6.89
C GLY A 236 -17.37 4.84 5.70
N GLY A 237 -16.55 3.79 5.79
CA GLY A 237 -15.61 3.37 4.76
C GLY A 237 -16.23 2.58 3.62
N LEU A 238 -15.39 2.13 2.70
CA LEU A 238 -15.76 1.28 1.57
C LEU A 238 -16.03 -0.14 2.05
N ASP A 239 -16.80 -0.89 1.25
CA ASP A 239 -16.88 -2.33 1.40
C ASP A 239 -15.81 -3.04 0.53
N PRO A 240 -15.55 -4.34 0.77
CA PRO A 240 -14.53 -5.08 0.02
C PRO A 240 -14.79 -5.17 -1.49
N LEU A 241 -16.05 -5.19 -1.94
CA LEU A 241 -16.38 -5.24 -3.37
C LEU A 241 -16.15 -3.88 -4.04
N GLU A 242 -16.45 -2.78 -3.34
CA GLU A 242 -16.14 -1.43 -3.81
C GLU A 242 -14.62 -1.27 -4.01
N LEU A 243 -13.81 -1.67 -3.02
CA LEU A 243 -12.35 -1.63 -3.12
C LEU A 243 -11.83 -2.53 -4.25
N GLN A 244 -12.32 -3.76 -4.35
CA GLN A 244 -11.96 -4.69 -5.43
C GLN A 244 -12.18 -4.08 -6.81
N ARG A 245 -13.34 -3.45 -7.05
CA ARG A 245 -13.67 -2.78 -8.32
C ARG A 245 -12.70 -1.65 -8.63
N LEU A 246 -12.31 -0.87 -7.62
CA LEU A 246 -11.33 0.22 -7.79
C LEU A 246 -9.93 -0.33 -8.11
N ILE A 247 -9.50 -1.42 -7.46
CA ILE A 247 -8.24 -2.10 -7.80
C ILE A 247 -8.31 -2.64 -9.24
N HIS A 248 -9.40 -3.29 -9.63
CA HIS A 248 -9.57 -3.81 -10.99
C HIS A 248 -9.54 -2.72 -12.07
N SER A 249 -9.87 -1.47 -11.72
CA SER A 249 -9.77 -0.34 -12.64
C SER A 249 -8.33 0.05 -13.01
N LEU A 250 -7.33 -0.54 -12.32
CA LEU A 250 -5.92 -0.42 -12.68
C LEU A 250 -5.52 -1.36 -13.83
N GLN A 251 -6.42 -2.23 -14.30
CA GLN A 251 -6.10 -3.16 -15.39
C GLN A 251 -5.64 -2.41 -16.65
N GLY A 252 -4.44 -2.76 -17.12
CA GLY A 252 -3.82 -2.12 -18.29
C GLY A 252 -3.12 -0.79 -18.00
N GLN A 253 -3.09 -0.35 -16.74
CA GLN A 253 -2.33 0.83 -16.31
C GLN A 253 -0.85 0.45 -16.03
N ASP A 254 0.02 1.43 -16.15
CA ASP A 254 1.46 1.27 -15.86
C ASP A 254 1.73 1.59 -14.38
N VAL A 255 1.64 0.56 -13.54
CA VAL A 255 1.82 0.71 -12.09
C VAL A 255 3.28 0.48 -11.72
N LEU A 256 3.95 1.53 -11.27
CA LEU A 256 5.35 1.57 -10.86
C LEU A 256 5.63 0.79 -9.58
N GLY A 257 4.65 0.77 -8.66
CA GLY A 257 4.72 0.07 -7.39
C GLY A 257 3.38 0.14 -6.65
N PHE A 258 3.19 -0.83 -5.78
CA PHE A 258 1.99 -0.96 -4.95
C PHE A 258 2.41 -1.20 -3.51
N ASP A 259 1.85 -0.47 -2.55
CA ASP A 259 1.94 -0.85 -1.15
C ASP A 259 0.57 -1.01 -0.50
N LEU A 260 0.51 -1.88 0.51
CA LEU A 260 -0.63 -2.06 1.39
C LEU A 260 -0.15 -1.98 2.84
N VAL A 261 -0.74 -1.08 3.61
CA VAL A 261 -0.25 -0.66 4.94
C VAL A 261 -1.35 -0.74 6.00
N GLU A 262 -0.96 -0.51 7.26
CA GLU A 262 -1.81 -0.34 8.46
C GLU A 262 -2.59 -1.59 8.92
N VAL A 263 -2.30 -2.79 8.41
CA VAL A 263 -2.86 -4.02 8.97
C VAL A 263 -2.26 -4.29 10.35
N SER A 264 -3.04 -4.09 11.41
CA SER A 264 -2.61 -4.24 12.81
C SER A 264 -3.06 -5.55 13.45
N SER A 265 -3.14 -6.63 12.66
CA SER A 265 -3.60 -7.92 13.15
C SER A 265 -2.50 -8.73 13.85
N GLN A 266 -2.88 -9.36 14.96
CA GLN A 266 -2.05 -10.32 15.69
C GLN A 266 -2.72 -11.72 15.75
N CYS A 267 -3.84 -11.89 15.05
CA CYS A 267 -4.64 -13.11 15.08
C CYS A 267 -4.68 -13.77 13.70
N VAL A 268 -4.50 -15.09 13.68
CA VAL A 268 -4.70 -15.89 12.47
C VAL A 268 -6.15 -15.81 12.02
N GLY A 269 -6.37 -15.58 10.72
CA GLY A 269 -7.71 -15.54 10.14
C GLY A 269 -8.50 -14.27 10.47
N ASP A 270 -7.84 -13.23 10.94
CA ASP A 270 -8.44 -11.90 11.10
C ASP A 270 -8.96 -11.37 9.76
N ILE A 271 -10.19 -10.83 9.79
CA ILE A 271 -10.87 -10.40 8.56
C ILE A 271 -10.14 -9.24 7.85
N THR A 272 -9.45 -8.38 8.59
CA THR A 272 -8.62 -7.30 8.00
C THR A 272 -7.50 -7.89 7.16
N SER A 273 -6.78 -8.88 7.71
CA SER A 273 -5.70 -9.58 7.02
C SER A 273 -6.20 -10.37 5.80
N VAL A 274 -7.40 -10.96 5.88
CA VAL A 274 -8.03 -11.66 4.76
C VAL A 274 -8.36 -10.68 3.63
N ASN A 275 -8.98 -9.54 3.93
CA ASN A 275 -9.28 -8.51 2.95
C ASN A 275 -7.99 -7.89 2.34
N ALA A 276 -6.97 -7.70 3.17
CA ALA A 276 -5.66 -7.22 2.70
C ALA A 276 -4.98 -8.22 1.75
N ALA A 277 -4.98 -9.52 2.10
CA ALA A 277 -4.44 -10.56 1.23
C ALA A 277 -5.19 -10.65 -0.09
N GLN A 278 -6.53 -10.52 -0.07
CA GLN A 278 -7.35 -10.48 -1.27
C GLN A 278 -7.01 -9.26 -2.13
N ALA A 279 -6.89 -8.07 -1.56
CA ALA A 279 -6.56 -6.84 -2.30
C ALA A 279 -5.18 -6.94 -3.00
N VAL A 280 -4.18 -7.50 -2.32
CA VAL A 280 -2.86 -7.77 -2.92
C VAL A 280 -2.99 -8.79 -4.06
N TYR A 281 -3.77 -9.84 -3.87
CA TYR A 281 -3.96 -10.87 -4.89
C TYR A 281 -4.77 -10.37 -6.09
N ASP A 282 -5.80 -9.53 -5.86
CA ASP A 282 -6.53 -8.85 -6.92
C ASP A 282 -5.55 -8.05 -7.81
N TYR A 283 -4.64 -7.28 -7.21
CA TYR A 283 -3.63 -6.53 -7.95
C TYR A 283 -2.64 -7.44 -8.69
N ILE A 284 -2.18 -8.53 -8.10
CA ILE A 284 -1.26 -9.49 -8.76
C ILE A 284 -1.91 -10.12 -9.99
N CYS A 285 -3.22 -10.30 -9.98
CA CYS A 285 -3.97 -10.89 -11.07
C CYS A 285 -4.28 -9.91 -12.22
N LEU A 286 -3.98 -8.61 -12.11
CA LEU A 286 -4.21 -7.66 -13.22
C LEU A 286 -3.19 -7.83 -14.34
#